data_e337ce4ae6655edb8a0f7212bf43d18f
#
_entry.id   e337ce4ae6655edb8a0f7212bf43d18f
#
_cell.length_a   1.000
_cell.length_b   1.000
_cell.length_c   1.000
_cell.angle_alpha   90.00
_cell.angle_beta   90.00
_cell.angle_gamma   90.00
#
_symmetry.space_group_name_H-M   'P 1'
#
loop_
_entity.id
_entity.type
_entity.pdbx_description
1 polymer ?
#
loop_
_entity_poly.entity_id
_entity_poly.type
_entity_poly.pdbx_seq_one_letter_code
_entity_poly.pdbx_strand_id
1 'polypeptide(L)'
;MSVVPREVKAAMAIDFGLAVTGYLVCVIESTPVFAGIVYADRRGRFEDGTSIRTSLIRGISFQKGYGVLSTFSGSCYVIVSWHPSQTNEGNLYMNRTWH
;
A
#
# COMPACT_ATOMS: atom_id res chain seq x y z
N MET A 1 -14.14 -8.89 -15.52
CA MET A 1 -13.43 -7.60 -15.67
C MET A 1 -13.34 -6.94 -14.30
N SER A 2 -12.16 -6.60 -13.90
CA SER A 2 -11.98 -5.94 -12.60
C SER A 2 -12.23 -4.44 -12.77
N VAL A 3 -12.76 -3.84 -11.69
CA VAL A 3 -13.01 -2.40 -11.65
C VAL A 3 -12.05 -1.82 -10.64
N VAL A 4 -11.22 -0.92 -11.09
CA VAL A 4 -10.27 -0.23 -10.20
C VAL A 4 -11.04 0.83 -9.41
N PRO A 5 -10.98 0.78 -8.06
CA PRO A 5 -11.67 1.77 -7.23
C PRO A 5 -11.23 3.19 -7.55
N ARG A 6 -12.14 4.14 -7.33
CA ARG A 6 -11.87 5.55 -7.60
C ARG A 6 -10.66 6.06 -6.83
N GLU A 7 -10.53 5.69 -5.57
CA GLU A 7 -9.41 6.12 -4.75
C GLU A 7 -8.08 5.57 -5.24
N VAL A 8 -8.08 4.39 -5.85
CA VAL A 8 -6.87 3.83 -6.46
C VAL A 8 -6.53 4.63 -7.72
N LYS A 9 -7.52 4.95 -8.53
CA LYS A 9 -7.30 5.76 -9.73
C LYS A 9 -6.71 7.12 -9.38
N ALA A 10 -7.19 7.73 -8.30
CA ALA A 10 -6.66 9.00 -7.83
C ALA A 10 -5.20 8.88 -7.44
N ALA A 11 -4.83 7.81 -6.74
CA ALA A 11 -3.45 7.57 -6.35
C ALA A 11 -2.55 7.30 -7.57
N MET A 12 -3.07 6.58 -8.56
CA MET A 12 -2.33 6.28 -9.78
C MET A 12 -1.98 7.54 -10.58
N ALA A 13 -2.75 8.60 -10.41
CA ALA A 13 -2.50 9.86 -11.10
C ALA A 13 -1.38 10.69 -10.45
N ILE A 14 -0.90 10.27 -9.29
CA ILE A 14 0.14 10.99 -8.55
C ILE A 14 1.50 10.46 -8.93
N ASP A 15 2.42 11.38 -9.19
CA ASP A 15 3.82 11.03 -9.41
C ASP A 15 4.55 11.05 -8.08
N PHE A 16 4.92 9.86 -7.62
CA PHE A 16 5.66 9.71 -6.36
C PHE A 16 7.18 9.80 -6.56
N GLY A 17 7.63 9.97 -7.79
CA GLY A 17 9.05 10.06 -8.08
C GLY A 17 9.78 8.73 -8.04
N LEU A 18 9.05 7.62 -8.06
CA LEU A 18 9.62 6.30 -8.02
C LEU A 18 8.70 5.31 -8.75
N ALA A 19 9.22 4.12 -9.02
CA ALA A 19 8.44 3.08 -9.72
C ALA A 19 7.56 2.35 -8.73
N VAL A 20 6.26 2.59 -8.81
CA VAL A 20 5.27 1.93 -7.95
C VAL A 20 4.98 0.53 -8.51
N THR A 21 5.10 -0.49 -7.66
CA THR A 21 4.79 -1.87 -8.04
C THR A 21 3.29 -2.12 -8.06
N GLY A 22 2.58 -1.59 -7.07
CA GLY A 22 1.14 -1.78 -6.98
C GLY A 22 0.53 -0.86 -5.93
N TYR A 23 -0.80 -0.89 -5.85
CA TYR A 23 -1.57 -0.05 -4.94
C TYR A 23 -2.38 -0.95 -4.03
N LEU A 24 -2.36 -0.67 -2.74
CA LEU A 24 -3.02 -1.52 -1.74
C LEU A 24 -4.18 -0.77 -1.09
N VAL A 25 -5.31 -1.45 -0.96
CA VAL A 25 -6.46 -0.94 -0.21
C VAL A 25 -6.76 -1.88 0.95
N CYS A 26 -7.49 -1.38 1.95
CA CYS A 26 -7.87 -2.13 3.15
C CYS A 26 -6.65 -2.75 3.83
N VAL A 27 -5.60 -1.97 3.98
CA VAL A 27 -4.31 -2.47 4.44
C VAL A 27 -4.34 -2.72 5.94
N ILE A 28 -3.77 -3.86 6.33
CA ILE A 28 -3.57 -4.23 7.73
C ILE A 28 -2.08 -4.47 7.93
N GLU A 29 -1.53 -3.84 8.95
CA GLU A 29 -0.17 -4.16 9.34
C GLU A 29 -0.15 -5.51 10.05
N SER A 30 0.71 -6.37 9.59
CA SER A 30 0.94 -7.68 10.20
C SER A 30 2.44 -7.88 10.29
N THR A 31 3.05 -7.11 11.19
CA THR A 31 4.51 -7.05 11.33
C THR A 31 5.14 -8.45 11.21
N PRO A 32 6.16 -8.65 10.37
CA PRO A 32 6.94 -7.64 9.64
C PRO A 32 6.47 -7.40 8.20
N VAL A 33 5.24 -7.74 7.87
CA VAL A 33 4.69 -7.57 6.53
C VAL A 33 3.39 -6.77 6.62
N PHE A 34 2.88 -6.35 5.47
CA PHE A 34 1.57 -5.74 5.38
C PHE A 34 0.70 -6.62 4.50
N ALA A 35 -0.59 -6.66 4.80
CA ALA A 35 -1.58 -7.37 4.01
C ALA A 35 -2.57 -6.36 3.45
N GLY A 36 -3.09 -6.63 2.27
CA GLY A 36 -4.07 -5.75 1.64
C GLY A 36 -4.55 -6.30 0.32
N ILE A 37 -5.41 -5.54 -0.33
CA ILE A 37 -5.96 -5.90 -1.62
C ILE A 37 -5.22 -5.08 -2.68
N VAL A 38 -4.59 -5.77 -3.64
CA VAL A 38 -3.74 -5.12 -4.62
C VAL A 38 -4.50 -4.75 -5.88
N TYR A 39 -4.13 -3.61 -6.45
CA TYR A 39 -4.61 -3.15 -7.75
C TYR A 39 -3.42 -2.64 -8.56
N ALA A 40 -3.54 -2.78 -9.87
CA ALA A 40 -2.57 -2.27 -10.82
C ALA A 40 -1.17 -2.78 -10.54
N ASP A 41 -1.03 -4.08 -10.30
CA ASP A 41 0.28 -4.68 -10.09
C ASP A 41 1.08 -4.58 -11.38
N ARG A 42 2.12 -3.77 -11.35
CA ARG A 42 2.93 -3.46 -12.51
C ARG A 42 3.65 -4.69 -13.07
N ARG A 43 3.96 -5.65 -12.21
CA ARG A 43 4.66 -6.87 -12.61
C ARG A 43 3.71 -7.95 -13.13
N GLY A 44 2.41 -7.71 -13.05
CA GLY A 44 1.41 -8.64 -13.54
C GLY A 44 1.33 -9.95 -12.78
N ARG A 45 1.84 -9.99 -11.54
CA ARG A 45 1.81 -11.21 -10.72
C ARG A 45 0.46 -11.45 -10.08
N PHE A 46 -0.28 -10.39 -9.86
CA PHE A 46 -1.57 -10.44 -9.17
C PHE A 46 -2.63 -9.72 -9.98
N GLU A 47 -3.80 -10.34 -10.08
CA GLU A 47 -4.95 -9.67 -10.68
C GLU A 47 -5.48 -8.61 -9.71
N ASP A 48 -6.12 -7.58 -10.27
CA ASP A 48 -6.78 -6.55 -9.47
C ASP A 48 -7.78 -7.17 -8.51
N GLY A 49 -7.74 -6.72 -7.26
CA GLY A 49 -8.64 -7.22 -6.24
C GLY A 49 -8.14 -8.44 -5.50
N THR A 50 -6.91 -8.88 -5.73
CA THR A 50 -6.33 -10.03 -5.04
C THR A 50 -5.84 -9.61 -3.65
N SER A 51 -6.17 -10.42 -2.64
CA SER A 51 -5.58 -10.26 -1.30
C SER A 51 -4.17 -10.78 -1.31
N ILE A 52 -3.24 -9.96 -0.86
CA ILE A 52 -1.83 -10.34 -0.81
C ILE A 52 -1.21 -9.99 0.53
N ARG A 53 -0.08 -10.62 0.81
CA ARG A 53 0.86 -10.19 1.83
C ARG A 53 2.11 -9.71 1.12
N THR A 54 2.66 -8.61 1.59
CA THR A 54 3.93 -8.12 1.05
C THR A 54 5.05 -9.02 1.53
N SER A 55 6.21 -8.93 0.88
CA SER A 55 7.42 -9.47 1.48
C SER A 55 7.83 -8.58 2.65
N LEU A 56 8.93 -8.93 3.32
CA LEU A 56 9.40 -8.17 4.48
C LEU A 56 9.56 -6.70 4.14
N ILE A 57 9.04 -5.85 5.01
CA ILE A 57 9.08 -4.41 4.82
C ILE A 57 10.46 -3.89 5.15
N ARG A 58 11.05 -3.16 4.20
CA ARG A 58 12.32 -2.49 4.37
C ARG A 58 12.13 -1.09 4.96
N GLY A 59 11.06 -0.42 4.56
CA GLY A 59 10.77 0.89 5.07
C GLY A 59 9.42 1.39 4.62
N ILE A 60 9.00 2.47 5.25
CA ILE A 60 7.76 3.15 4.88
C ILE A 60 8.02 4.65 4.96
N SER A 61 7.42 5.37 4.03
CA SER A 61 7.41 6.83 4.04
C SER A 61 6.00 7.31 3.76
N PHE A 62 5.77 8.58 4.00
CA PHE A 62 4.47 9.19 3.70
C PHE A 62 4.70 10.33 2.74
N GLN A 63 4.04 10.26 1.60
CA GLN A 63 4.19 11.24 0.53
C GLN A 63 2.82 11.59 -0.02
N LYS A 64 2.56 12.88 -0.15
CA LYS A 64 1.34 13.37 -0.80
C LYS A 64 0.07 12.76 -0.21
N GLY A 65 0.10 12.47 1.09
CA GLY A 65 -1.05 11.92 1.81
C GLY A 65 -1.17 10.40 1.77
N TYR A 66 -0.21 9.70 1.19
CA TYR A 66 -0.22 8.24 1.06
C TYR A 66 0.98 7.61 1.76
N GLY A 67 0.77 6.42 2.31
CA GLY A 67 1.87 5.59 2.75
C GLY A 67 2.54 4.94 1.54
N VAL A 68 3.86 4.88 1.57
CA VAL A 68 4.65 4.25 0.51
C VAL A 68 5.58 3.23 1.15
N LEU A 69 5.32 1.96 0.85
CA LEU A 69 6.08 0.84 1.41
C LEU A 69 7.17 0.41 0.45
N SER A 70 8.36 0.17 0.98
CA SER A 70 9.38 -0.53 0.22
C SER A 70 9.66 -1.87 0.89
N THR A 71 9.94 -2.89 0.10
CA THR A 71 10.20 -4.24 0.58
C THR A 71 11.61 -4.67 0.24
N PHE A 72 12.11 -5.67 0.97
CA PHE A 72 13.44 -6.20 0.69
C PHE A 72 13.51 -6.91 -0.65
N SER A 73 12.38 -7.33 -1.20
CA SER A 73 12.35 -7.93 -2.53
C SER A 73 12.35 -6.90 -3.67
N GLY A 74 12.40 -5.62 -3.34
CA GLY A 74 12.46 -4.55 -4.34
C GLY A 74 11.10 -4.07 -4.82
N SER A 75 10.03 -4.39 -4.12
CA SER A 75 8.70 -3.89 -4.45
C SER A 75 8.44 -2.57 -3.76
N CYS A 76 7.58 -1.76 -4.36
CA CYS A 76 7.14 -0.49 -3.81
C CYS A 76 5.63 -0.41 -3.92
N TYR A 77 4.94 -0.36 -2.80
CA TYR A 77 3.48 -0.32 -2.76
C TYR A 77 3.00 1.00 -2.18
N VAL A 78 1.98 1.58 -2.81
CA VAL A 78 1.30 2.75 -2.29
C VAL A 78 0.10 2.28 -1.48
N ILE A 79 -0.01 2.74 -0.24
CA ILE A 79 -1.16 2.45 0.62
C ILE A 79 -2.23 3.48 0.34
N VAL A 80 -3.31 3.04 -0.30
CA VAL A 80 -4.42 3.92 -0.68
C VAL A 80 -5.41 4.05 0.47
N SER A 81 -5.67 2.96 1.17
CA SER A 81 -6.58 2.99 2.33
C SER A 81 -6.19 1.92 3.33
N TRP A 82 -6.61 2.13 4.58
CA TRP A 82 -6.37 1.20 5.66
C TRP A 82 -7.66 0.46 5.99
N HIS A 83 -7.54 -0.77 6.46
CA HIS A 83 -8.68 -1.52 6.95
C HIS A 83 -9.30 -0.75 8.13
N PRO A 84 -10.65 -0.75 8.26
CA PRO A 84 -11.31 -0.02 9.35
C PRO A 84 -10.79 -0.37 10.75
N SER A 85 -10.39 -1.61 10.99
CA SER A 85 -9.82 -2.02 12.27
C SER A 85 -8.50 -1.31 12.57
N GLN A 86 -7.85 -0.74 11.56
CA GLN A 86 -6.58 -0.05 11.69
C GLN A 86 -6.74 1.47 11.85
N THR A 87 -7.95 1.98 11.77
CA THR A 87 -8.17 3.42 11.68
C THR A 87 -7.53 4.17 12.85
N ASN A 88 -7.86 3.79 14.08
CA ASN A 88 -7.28 4.44 15.26
C ASN A 88 -5.83 4.03 15.47
N GLU A 89 -5.54 2.78 15.28
CA GLU A 89 -4.19 2.25 15.42
C GLU A 89 -3.29 2.80 14.33
N GLY A 90 -3.83 2.95 13.12
CA GLY A 90 -3.10 3.56 12.03
C GLY A 90 -2.66 4.97 12.36
N ASN A 91 -3.55 5.75 12.98
CA ASN A 91 -3.21 7.09 13.42
C ASN A 91 -2.14 7.08 14.49
N LEU A 92 -2.27 6.22 15.48
CA LEU A 92 -1.25 6.07 16.53
C LEU A 92 0.07 5.61 15.93
N TYR A 93 0.00 4.67 15.03
CA TYR A 93 1.16 4.13 14.36
C TYR A 93 1.88 5.21 13.55
N MET A 94 1.14 5.98 12.79
CA MET A 94 1.70 7.08 12.01
C MET A 94 2.31 8.14 12.91
N ASN A 95 1.67 8.43 14.04
CA ASN A 95 2.14 9.45 14.96
C ASN A 95 3.34 9.03 15.79
N ARG A 96 3.53 7.74 16.00
CA ARG A 96 4.59 7.23 16.89
C ARG A 96 5.70 6.50 16.16
N THR A 97 5.36 5.79 15.10
CA THR A 97 6.29 4.88 14.44
C THR A 97 7.13 5.56 13.39
N TRP A 98 6.57 6.55 12.75
CA TRP A 98 7.19 7.17 11.59
C TRP A 98 7.80 8.54 11.86
N HIS A 99 7.91 8.86 13.11
CA HIS A 99 8.55 10.11 13.52
C HIS A 99 10.05 10.05 13.36
#